data_bd282d63cc9457a7d05881519ea35361
#
_entry.id   bd282d63cc9457a7d05881519ea35361
#
_cell.length_a   1.000
_cell.length_b   1.000
_cell.length_c   1.000
_cell.angle_alpha   90.00
_cell.angle_beta   90.00
_cell.angle_gamma   90.00
#
_symmetry.space_group_name_H-M   'P 1'
#
loop_
_entity.id
_entity.type
_entity.pdbx_description
1 polymer ?
#
loop_
_entity_poly.entity_id
_entity_poly.type
_entity_poly.pdbx_seq_one_letter_code
_entity_poly.pdbx_strand_id
1 'polypeptide(L)'
;MIALLGTDNFYMATSEVRYLLFDIESIADGNLIAKTRYAGEKLDAEVAVRRFRQDLMLESGRDFIPYTYHLPIAVVVAKIDSDLRLREIVSLDQPNHRPAVITKHFWTGWEKYGHPTFVTFNGRSFDLPLMELSAFRFGVSVPTWFHASERSYQQFRNRYNVQAHIDLHEMLTNFGSTWFRGGLNLAASLLGKPGKMDIQGDMVQDLYQAGKVVEINEYCRCDVLDTYFVFLRWNLLCGKISLDQEQELVGHVKTMLEQEAHIHSAYKSYLDRWGDWNNPWQKDHTPSPS
;
A
#
# COMPACT_ATOMS: atom_id res chain seq x y z
N MET A 1 -39.03 10.08 45.10
CA MET A 1 -37.74 9.35 45.15
C MET A 1 -37.57 8.58 43.86
N ILE A 2 -37.02 9.22 42.84
CA ILE A 2 -36.86 8.68 41.49
C ILE A 2 -35.36 8.40 41.33
N ALA A 3 -35.05 7.14 41.14
CA ALA A 3 -33.65 6.68 40.93
C ALA A 3 -33.16 7.12 39.54
N LEU A 4 -32.08 7.85 39.52
CA LEU A 4 -31.32 8.17 38.31
C LEU A 4 -30.51 6.91 37.91
N LEU A 5 -30.92 6.29 36.80
CA LEU A 5 -30.15 5.28 36.09
C LEU A 5 -29.00 5.98 35.39
N GLY A 6 -27.78 5.68 35.84
CA GLY A 6 -26.57 6.13 35.17
C GLY A 6 -26.43 5.44 33.83
N THR A 7 -26.36 6.24 32.78
CA THR A 7 -25.91 5.80 31.47
C THR A 7 -24.39 5.77 31.48
N ASP A 8 -23.83 4.58 31.73
CA ASP A 8 -22.42 4.33 31.49
C ASP A 8 -22.19 4.42 29.97
N ASN A 9 -21.70 5.57 29.54
CA ASN A 9 -21.13 5.78 28.22
C ASN A 9 -19.82 4.99 28.16
N PHE A 10 -19.87 3.76 27.69
CA PHE A 10 -18.72 3.05 27.18
C PHE A 10 -18.29 3.72 25.87
N TYR A 11 -17.61 4.87 25.97
CA TYR A 11 -16.72 5.34 24.92
C TYR A 11 -15.52 4.39 24.93
N MET A 12 -15.59 3.30 24.15
CA MET A 12 -14.38 2.67 23.64
C MET A 12 -13.63 3.76 22.90
N ALA A 13 -12.50 4.20 23.45
CA ALA A 13 -11.56 5.05 22.75
C ALA A 13 -11.18 4.30 21.47
N THR A 14 -11.78 4.67 20.35
CA THR A 14 -11.34 4.21 19.03
C THR A 14 -9.91 4.72 18.91
N SER A 15 -8.92 3.83 18.96
CA SER A 15 -7.52 4.20 18.77
C SER A 15 -7.43 4.99 17.48
N GLU A 16 -6.99 6.24 17.61
CA GLU A 16 -6.94 7.18 16.49
C GLU A 16 -6.05 6.60 15.40
N VAL A 17 -6.60 6.42 14.19
CA VAL A 17 -5.82 5.98 13.03
C VAL A 17 -4.88 7.12 12.64
N ARG A 18 -3.59 6.92 12.88
CA ARG A 18 -2.56 7.93 12.62
C ARG A 18 -1.98 7.81 11.21
N TYR A 19 -1.89 6.58 10.69
CA TYR A 19 -1.35 6.31 9.37
C TYR A 19 -2.28 5.37 8.59
N LEU A 20 -2.42 5.63 7.29
CA LEU A 20 -2.99 4.70 6.32
C LEU A 20 -1.86 4.25 5.39
N LEU A 21 -1.37 3.05 5.62
CA LEU A 21 -0.38 2.43 4.75
C LEU A 21 -1.12 1.63 3.69
N PHE A 22 -0.77 1.78 2.42
CA PHE A 22 -1.51 1.12 1.35
C PHE A 22 -0.62 0.75 0.16
N ASP A 23 -1.13 -0.20 -0.60
CA ASP A 23 -0.60 -0.63 -1.88
C ASP A 23 -1.74 -0.86 -2.86
N ILE A 24 -1.46 -0.78 -4.17
CA ILE A 24 -2.47 -0.84 -5.24
C ILE A 24 -2.03 -1.77 -6.35
N GLU A 25 -2.93 -2.68 -6.72
CA GLU A 25 -2.83 -3.40 -7.96
C GLU A 25 -3.83 -2.86 -8.97
N SER A 26 -3.39 -2.74 -10.21
CA SER A 26 -4.17 -2.08 -11.26
C SER A 26 -4.05 -2.80 -12.61
N ILE A 27 -5.03 -2.59 -13.45
CA ILE A 27 -5.05 -3.10 -14.82
C ILE A 27 -5.13 -1.97 -15.84
N ALA A 28 -4.62 -2.21 -17.03
CA ALA A 28 -4.81 -1.30 -18.15
C ALA A 28 -6.27 -1.31 -18.63
N ASP A 29 -6.87 -0.13 -18.78
CA ASP A 29 -8.20 0.05 -19.36
C ASP A 29 -8.16 -0.05 -20.89
N GLY A 30 -8.35 -1.25 -21.39
CA GLY A 30 -8.34 -1.50 -22.83
C GLY A 30 -9.40 -0.72 -23.61
N ASN A 31 -10.56 -0.44 -23.01
CA ASN A 31 -11.60 0.40 -23.64
C ASN A 31 -11.12 1.85 -23.81
N LEU A 32 -10.46 2.42 -22.79
CA LEU A 32 -9.89 3.75 -22.89
C LEU A 32 -8.77 3.79 -23.92
N ILE A 33 -7.90 2.78 -23.94
CA ILE A 33 -6.81 2.67 -24.91
C ILE A 33 -7.37 2.59 -26.35
N ALA A 34 -8.33 1.69 -26.60
CA ALA A 34 -8.98 1.57 -27.90
C ALA A 34 -9.57 2.90 -28.36
N LYS A 35 -10.29 3.58 -27.46
CA LYS A 35 -10.94 4.87 -27.76
C LYS A 35 -9.95 6.01 -28.06
N THR A 36 -8.81 6.06 -27.36
CA THR A 36 -7.92 7.22 -27.40
C THR A 36 -6.71 7.04 -28.30
N ARG A 37 -6.17 5.81 -28.37
CA ARG A 37 -4.98 5.50 -29.19
C ARG A 37 -5.33 4.95 -30.56
N TYR A 38 -6.46 4.23 -30.68
CA TYR A 38 -6.87 3.52 -31.88
C TYR A 38 -8.31 3.86 -32.31
N ALA A 39 -8.69 5.13 -32.16
CA ALA A 39 -10.07 5.61 -32.35
C ALA A 39 -10.70 5.25 -33.72
N GLY A 40 -9.90 5.05 -34.75
CA GLY A 40 -10.35 4.64 -36.10
C GLY A 40 -10.49 3.11 -36.32
N GLU A 41 -10.05 2.33 -35.32
CA GLU A 41 -9.88 0.90 -35.49
C GLU A 41 -10.78 0.13 -34.53
N LYS A 42 -11.85 -0.32 -34.71
CA LYS A 42 -12.76 -1.02 -33.76
C LYS A 42 -12.08 -2.21 -33.05
N LEU A 43 -11.11 -1.94 -32.19
CA LEU A 43 -10.37 -2.95 -31.45
C LEU A 43 -11.12 -3.34 -30.17
N ASP A 44 -11.09 -4.61 -29.84
CA ASP A 44 -11.47 -5.10 -28.53
C ASP A 44 -10.48 -4.65 -27.46
N ALA A 45 -10.94 -4.53 -26.20
CA ALA A 45 -10.15 -4.02 -25.09
C ALA A 45 -8.81 -4.77 -24.91
N GLU A 46 -8.84 -6.10 -24.97
CA GLU A 46 -7.62 -6.92 -24.82
C GLU A 46 -6.65 -6.75 -25.99
N VAL A 47 -7.19 -6.65 -27.22
CA VAL A 47 -6.38 -6.40 -28.41
C VAL A 47 -5.71 -5.05 -28.33
N ALA A 48 -6.44 -4.01 -27.86
CA ALA A 48 -5.90 -2.67 -27.68
C ALA A 48 -4.77 -2.64 -26.64
N VAL A 49 -4.90 -3.34 -25.51
CA VAL A 49 -3.86 -3.46 -24.48
C VAL A 49 -2.60 -4.13 -25.05
N ARG A 50 -2.75 -5.29 -25.72
CA ARG A 50 -1.60 -6.00 -26.30
C ARG A 50 -0.87 -5.15 -27.35
N ARG A 51 -1.62 -4.48 -28.23
CA ARG A 51 -1.04 -3.61 -29.25
C ARG A 51 -0.31 -2.44 -28.64
N PHE A 52 -0.89 -1.80 -27.63
CA PHE A 52 -0.23 -0.66 -26.98
C PHE A 52 1.07 -1.07 -26.28
N ARG A 53 1.12 -2.25 -25.63
CA ARG A 53 2.38 -2.79 -25.10
C ARG A 53 3.42 -3.01 -26.20
N GLN A 54 3.02 -3.54 -27.37
CA GLN A 54 3.92 -3.72 -28.52
C GLN A 54 4.45 -2.38 -29.06
N ASP A 55 3.58 -1.38 -29.21
CA ASP A 55 3.97 -0.04 -29.63
C ASP A 55 4.96 0.57 -28.65
N LEU A 56 4.69 0.52 -27.33
CA LEU A 56 5.59 1.01 -26.30
C LEU A 56 6.95 0.29 -26.30
N MET A 57 6.95 -1.04 -26.52
CA MET A 57 8.19 -1.82 -26.64
C MET A 57 9.02 -1.35 -27.83
N LEU A 58 8.38 -1.05 -28.96
CA LEU A 58 9.07 -0.54 -30.15
C LEU A 58 9.57 0.90 -29.97
N GLU A 59 8.77 1.73 -29.30
CA GLU A 59 9.09 3.17 -29.08
C GLU A 59 10.18 3.39 -28.01
N SER A 60 10.14 2.62 -26.92
CA SER A 60 10.94 2.91 -25.72
C SER A 60 11.75 1.73 -25.18
N GLY A 61 11.61 0.54 -25.76
CA GLY A 61 12.21 -0.68 -25.24
C GLY A 61 11.55 -1.19 -23.94
N ARG A 62 10.37 -0.68 -23.58
CA ARG A 62 9.60 -1.06 -22.37
C ARG A 62 8.14 -1.15 -22.76
N ASP A 63 7.45 -2.19 -22.27
CA ASP A 63 6.02 -2.43 -22.57
C ASP A 63 5.08 -1.95 -21.45
N PHE A 64 5.61 -1.24 -20.45
CA PHE A 64 4.83 -0.76 -19.31
C PHE A 64 3.88 0.37 -19.74
N ILE A 65 2.57 0.09 -19.65
CA ILE A 65 1.52 1.06 -19.94
C ILE A 65 1.50 2.15 -18.84
N PRO A 66 1.49 3.45 -19.18
CA PRO A 66 1.43 4.51 -18.19
C PRO A 66 0.20 4.43 -17.29
N TYR A 67 0.34 4.80 -16.00
CA TYR A 67 -0.75 4.76 -15.01
C TYR A 67 -2.01 5.52 -15.45
N THR A 68 -1.86 6.49 -16.34
CA THR A 68 -2.98 7.28 -16.90
C THR A 68 -4.01 6.45 -17.67
N TYR A 69 -3.64 5.23 -18.04
CA TYR A 69 -4.54 4.26 -18.67
C TYR A 69 -4.96 3.13 -17.72
N HIS A 70 -4.65 3.22 -16.44
CA HIS A 70 -4.95 2.16 -15.48
C HIS A 70 -6.24 2.40 -14.69
N LEU A 71 -6.78 1.30 -14.16
CA LEU A 71 -7.88 1.25 -13.21
C LEU A 71 -7.42 0.51 -11.95
N PRO A 72 -7.65 1.03 -10.74
CA PRO A 72 -7.38 0.31 -9.51
C PRO A 72 -8.37 -0.84 -9.36
N ILE A 73 -7.88 -2.08 -9.18
CA ILE A 73 -8.72 -3.27 -9.02
C ILE A 73 -8.50 -4.00 -7.70
N ALA A 74 -7.39 -3.73 -7.04
CA ALA A 74 -7.14 -4.12 -5.66
C ALA A 74 -6.46 -2.95 -4.94
N VAL A 75 -7.04 -2.52 -3.84
CA VAL A 75 -6.45 -1.52 -2.95
C VAL A 75 -6.55 -2.08 -1.53
N VAL A 76 -5.41 -2.36 -0.95
CA VAL A 76 -5.29 -2.86 0.42
C VAL A 76 -4.74 -1.76 1.31
N VAL A 77 -5.41 -1.53 2.43
CA VAL A 77 -5.07 -0.46 3.37
C VAL A 77 -4.85 -1.05 4.75
N ALA A 78 -3.68 -0.78 5.33
CA ALA A 78 -3.39 -1.05 6.73
C ALA A 78 -3.64 0.20 7.56
N LYS A 79 -4.41 0.05 8.64
CA LYS A 79 -4.68 1.09 9.63
C LYS A 79 -3.67 0.98 10.76
N ILE A 80 -2.94 2.04 11.01
CA ILE A 80 -1.85 2.08 11.99
C ILE A 80 -2.11 3.24 12.97
N ASP A 81 -1.96 2.98 14.26
CA ASP A 81 -2.15 3.99 15.29
C ASP A 81 -0.89 4.85 15.56
N SER A 82 -0.98 5.74 16.56
CA SER A 82 0.12 6.61 16.99
C SER A 82 1.33 5.87 17.55
N ASP A 83 1.11 4.67 18.09
CA ASP A 83 2.15 3.81 18.64
C ASP A 83 2.76 2.87 17.59
N LEU A 84 2.45 3.12 16.32
CA LEU A 84 2.86 2.34 15.15
C LEU A 84 2.31 0.90 15.14
N ARG A 85 1.30 0.57 15.94
CA ARG A 85 0.66 -0.75 15.93
C ARG A 85 -0.25 -0.89 14.72
N LEU A 86 -0.08 -1.98 13.99
CA LEU A 86 -0.99 -2.41 12.96
C LEU A 86 -2.30 -2.88 13.62
N ARG A 87 -3.41 -2.23 13.26
CA ARG A 87 -4.74 -2.51 13.84
C ARG A 87 -5.61 -3.39 12.95
N GLU A 88 -5.54 -3.16 11.65
CA GLU A 88 -6.39 -3.85 10.68
C GLU A 88 -5.81 -3.73 9.28
N ILE A 89 -6.00 -4.74 8.45
CA ILE A 89 -5.73 -4.70 7.01
C ILE A 89 -7.03 -4.94 6.26
N VAL A 90 -7.43 -3.98 5.44
CA VAL A 90 -8.70 -3.99 4.71
C VAL A 90 -8.44 -3.98 3.21
N SER A 91 -9.08 -4.89 2.46
CA SER A 91 -9.20 -4.79 1.00
C SER A 91 -10.48 -4.03 0.66
N LEU A 92 -10.35 -2.95 -0.11
CA LEU A 92 -11.49 -2.07 -0.44
C LEU A 92 -12.42 -2.73 -1.47
N ASP A 93 -13.74 -2.59 -1.23
CA ASP A 93 -14.84 -3.12 -2.06
C ASP A 93 -14.78 -4.64 -2.29
N GLN A 94 -14.20 -5.42 -1.39
CA GLN A 94 -14.28 -6.88 -1.43
C GLN A 94 -15.73 -7.35 -1.21
N PRO A 95 -16.27 -8.34 -1.95
CA PRO A 95 -15.60 -9.12 -2.99
C PRO A 95 -15.78 -8.56 -4.43
N ASN A 96 -16.35 -7.37 -4.61
CA ASN A 96 -16.76 -6.88 -5.92
C ASN A 96 -15.65 -6.17 -6.71
N HIS A 97 -14.68 -5.56 -6.01
CA HIS A 97 -13.49 -4.92 -6.59
C HIS A 97 -13.77 -3.92 -7.73
N ARG A 98 -14.81 -3.08 -7.55
CA ARG A 98 -15.26 -2.10 -8.55
C ARG A 98 -14.41 -0.81 -8.47
N PRO A 99 -13.70 -0.42 -9.53
CA PRO A 99 -12.77 0.72 -9.50
C PRO A 99 -13.37 2.03 -8.97
N ALA A 100 -14.61 2.36 -9.35
CA ALA A 100 -15.28 3.56 -8.88
C ALA A 100 -15.61 3.51 -7.37
N VAL A 101 -16.01 2.34 -6.86
CA VAL A 101 -16.33 2.14 -5.44
C VAL A 101 -15.06 2.11 -4.60
N ILE A 102 -14.03 1.41 -5.06
CA ILE A 102 -12.69 1.42 -4.46
C ILE A 102 -12.19 2.87 -4.30
N THR A 103 -12.24 3.65 -5.38
CA THR A 103 -11.81 5.05 -5.38
C THR A 103 -12.59 5.88 -4.36
N LYS A 104 -13.92 5.72 -4.32
CA LYS A 104 -14.77 6.42 -3.37
C LYS A 104 -14.45 6.01 -1.93
N HIS A 105 -14.31 4.71 -1.65
CA HIS A 105 -14.00 4.20 -0.31
C HIS A 105 -12.63 4.67 0.17
N PHE A 106 -11.61 4.70 -0.70
CA PHE A 106 -10.28 5.19 -0.38
C PHE A 106 -10.32 6.63 0.14
N TRP A 107 -10.86 7.54 -0.65
CA TRP A 107 -10.90 8.95 -0.30
C TRP A 107 -11.87 9.26 0.85
N THR A 108 -13.05 8.62 0.88
CA THR A 108 -13.99 8.77 2.01
C THR A 108 -13.38 8.22 3.30
N GLY A 109 -12.62 7.13 3.24
CA GLY A 109 -11.91 6.58 4.39
C GLY A 109 -10.87 7.56 4.93
N TRP A 110 -10.06 8.15 4.05
CA TRP A 110 -9.06 9.15 4.43
C TRP A 110 -9.70 10.38 5.12
N GLU A 111 -10.77 10.91 4.56
CA GLU A 111 -11.56 12.00 5.16
C GLU A 111 -12.14 11.58 6.54
N LYS A 112 -12.77 10.39 6.61
CA LYS A 112 -13.43 9.88 7.81
C LYS A 112 -12.47 9.70 8.99
N TYR A 113 -11.23 9.30 8.73
CA TYR A 113 -10.20 9.14 9.76
C TYR A 113 -9.46 10.43 10.09
N GLY A 114 -9.89 11.59 9.60
CA GLY A 114 -9.30 12.90 9.93
C GLY A 114 -7.97 13.16 9.24
N HIS A 115 -7.81 12.67 8.01
CA HIS A 115 -6.65 12.91 7.16
C HIS A 115 -5.34 12.30 7.71
N PRO A 116 -5.31 11.00 8.04
CA PRO A 116 -4.10 10.35 8.49
C PRO A 116 -2.99 10.44 7.45
N THR A 117 -1.75 10.38 7.89
CA THR A 117 -0.60 10.37 7.01
C THR A 117 -0.63 9.12 6.13
N PHE A 118 -0.60 9.27 4.82
CA PHE A 118 -0.39 8.15 3.92
C PHE A 118 1.03 7.60 4.04
N VAL A 119 1.16 6.29 3.93
CA VAL A 119 2.46 5.60 3.86
C VAL A 119 2.44 4.65 2.68
N THR A 120 3.46 4.72 1.82
CA THR A 120 3.61 3.84 0.66
C THR A 120 5.08 3.48 0.42
N PHE A 121 5.32 2.54 -0.46
CA PHE A 121 6.65 2.32 -1.04
C PHE A 121 6.61 2.63 -2.55
N ASN A 122 7.21 3.75 -2.97
CA ASN A 122 7.19 4.28 -4.34
C ASN A 122 5.79 4.71 -4.86
N GLY A 123 4.81 4.85 -3.96
CA GLY A 123 3.42 5.15 -4.33
C GLY A 123 3.21 6.58 -4.83
N ARG A 124 4.15 7.48 -4.57
CA ARG A 124 4.10 8.85 -5.10
C ARG A 124 4.23 8.89 -6.63
N SER A 125 4.92 7.92 -7.21
CA SER A 125 5.12 7.85 -8.65
C SER A 125 4.03 7.09 -9.40
N PHE A 126 3.19 6.29 -8.69
CA PHE A 126 2.18 5.45 -9.31
C PHE A 126 0.85 5.42 -8.55
N ASP A 127 0.81 4.91 -7.33
CA ASP A 127 -0.41 4.61 -6.58
C ASP A 127 -1.27 5.84 -6.32
N LEU A 128 -0.64 6.87 -5.75
CA LEU A 128 -1.35 8.09 -5.39
C LEU A 128 -1.82 8.87 -6.62
N PRO A 129 -0.98 9.08 -7.67
CA PRO A 129 -1.44 9.63 -8.95
C PRO A 129 -2.58 8.85 -9.61
N LEU A 130 -2.56 7.50 -9.49
CA LEU A 130 -3.66 6.66 -10.00
C LEU A 130 -4.95 6.93 -9.23
N MET A 131 -4.92 7.03 -7.90
CA MET A 131 -6.11 7.33 -7.09
C MET A 131 -6.61 8.76 -7.29
N GLU A 132 -5.73 9.73 -7.50
CA GLU A 132 -6.11 11.10 -7.88
C GLU A 132 -6.82 11.14 -9.25
N LEU A 133 -6.24 10.47 -10.25
CA LEU A 133 -6.82 10.38 -11.59
C LEU A 133 -8.14 9.60 -11.59
N SER A 134 -8.23 8.54 -10.77
CA SER A 134 -9.47 7.79 -10.58
C SER A 134 -10.55 8.65 -9.93
N ALA A 135 -10.22 9.49 -8.95
CA ALA A 135 -11.15 10.44 -8.36
C ALA A 135 -11.67 11.44 -9.42
N PHE A 136 -10.77 11.99 -10.25
CA PHE A 136 -11.13 12.84 -11.39
C PHE A 136 -12.08 12.11 -12.35
N ARG A 137 -11.75 10.88 -12.72
CA ARG A 137 -12.54 10.07 -13.67
C ARG A 137 -13.94 9.73 -13.16
N PHE A 138 -14.05 9.38 -11.88
CA PHE A 138 -15.31 8.92 -11.27
C PHE A 138 -16.08 10.02 -10.54
N GLY A 139 -15.64 11.27 -10.61
CA GLY A 139 -16.30 12.41 -9.99
C GLY A 139 -16.31 12.37 -8.46
N VAL A 140 -15.24 11.86 -7.85
CA VAL A 140 -15.07 11.86 -6.39
C VAL A 140 -14.44 13.17 -5.95
N SER A 141 -15.14 13.92 -5.10
CA SER A 141 -14.65 15.19 -4.55
C SER A 141 -13.71 14.93 -3.37
N VAL A 142 -12.52 15.52 -3.38
CA VAL A 142 -11.51 15.43 -2.31
C VAL A 142 -10.92 16.82 -2.05
N PRO A 143 -11.73 17.76 -1.55
CA PRO A 143 -11.33 19.18 -1.48
C PRO A 143 -10.11 19.40 -0.58
N THR A 144 -10.01 18.68 0.54
CA THR A 144 -8.88 18.81 1.48
C THR A 144 -7.56 18.40 0.84
N TRP A 145 -7.57 17.30 0.06
CA TRP A 145 -6.36 16.83 -0.61
C TRP A 145 -5.87 17.80 -1.70
N PHE A 146 -6.80 18.37 -2.47
CA PHE A 146 -6.50 19.29 -3.56
C PHE A 146 -6.47 20.76 -3.13
N HIS A 147 -6.65 21.05 -1.84
CA HIS A 147 -6.63 22.42 -1.35
C HIS A 147 -5.25 23.06 -1.56
N ALA A 148 -5.23 24.18 -2.28
CA ALA A 148 -4.03 24.99 -2.45
C ALA A 148 -4.00 26.05 -1.33
N SER A 149 -3.24 25.81 -0.28
CA SER A 149 -3.01 26.79 0.78
C SER A 149 -1.98 27.82 0.32
N GLU A 150 -1.91 28.97 1.01
CA GLU A 150 -0.91 30.01 0.74
C GLU A 150 0.53 29.48 0.92
N ARG A 151 0.72 28.53 1.86
CA ARG A 151 2.03 27.93 2.14
C ARG A 151 2.14 26.56 1.46
N SER A 152 2.86 26.51 0.34
CA SER A 152 2.99 25.31 -0.47
C SER A 152 3.46 24.07 0.32
N TYR A 153 4.33 24.25 1.31
CA TYR A 153 4.84 23.13 2.13
C TYR A 153 3.79 22.53 3.08
N GLN A 154 2.65 23.20 3.29
CA GLN A 154 1.53 22.69 4.10
C GLN A 154 0.48 21.96 3.26
N GLN A 155 0.54 22.06 1.93
CA GLN A 155 -0.41 21.36 1.06
C GLN A 155 -0.20 19.85 1.17
N PHE A 156 -1.30 19.09 1.23
CA PHE A 156 -1.25 17.61 1.29
C PHE A 156 -0.52 17.00 0.08
N ARG A 157 -0.69 17.56 -1.11
CA ARG A 157 -0.03 17.12 -2.34
C ARG A 157 1.42 17.58 -2.48
N ASN A 158 1.95 18.37 -1.53
CA ASN A 158 3.34 18.78 -1.62
C ASN A 158 4.26 17.59 -1.41
N ARG A 159 5.17 17.35 -2.34
CA ARG A 159 6.11 16.22 -2.33
C ARG A 159 6.92 16.13 -1.02
N TYR A 160 7.27 17.24 -0.43
CA TYR A 160 8.10 17.32 0.77
C TYR A 160 7.29 17.37 2.06
N ASN A 161 5.96 17.33 1.99
CA ASN A 161 5.11 17.30 3.17
C ASN A 161 4.96 15.86 3.69
N VAL A 162 5.94 15.41 4.46
CA VAL A 162 5.95 14.07 5.09
C VAL A 162 4.86 13.88 6.16
N GLN A 163 4.17 14.96 6.59
CA GLN A 163 3.00 14.84 7.47
C GLN A 163 1.77 14.37 6.69
N ALA A 164 1.72 14.63 5.39
CA ALA A 164 0.65 14.19 4.52
C ALA A 164 0.94 12.81 3.90
N HIS A 165 2.17 12.59 3.43
CA HIS A 165 2.56 11.35 2.76
C HIS A 165 4.04 11.03 2.97
N ILE A 166 4.30 9.86 3.53
CA ILE A 166 5.62 9.24 3.65
C ILE A 166 5.75 8.20 2.54
N ASP A 167 6.52 8.52 1.51
CA ASP A 167 6.93 7.53 0.51
C ASP A 167 8.28 6.94 0.92
N LEU A 168 8.29 5.70 1.37
CA LEU A 168 9.49 5.06 1.93
C LEU A 168 10.62 4.93 0.90
N HIS A 169 10.30 4.76 -0.37
CA HIS A 169 11.32 4.78 -1.43
C HIS A 169 11.98 6.15 -1.54
N GLU A 170 11.21 7.24 -1.49
CA GLU A 170 11.76 8.61 -1.48
C GLU A 170 12.58 8.89 -0.21
N MET A 171 12.13 8.38 0.94
CA MET A 171 12.88 8.52 2.18
C MET A 171 14.23 7.81 2.13
N LEU A 172 14.28 6.59 1.60
CA LEU A 172 15.51 5.81 1.45
C LEU A 172 16.44 6.35 0.37
N THR A 173 15.92 7.11 -0.59
CA THR A 173 16.69 7.69 -1.70
C THR A 173 16.97 9.17 -1.55
N ASN A 174 16.62 9.77 -0.40
CA ASN A 174 16.69 11.22 -0.20
C ASN A 174 16.00 11.97 -1.35
N PHE A 175 14.70 11.68 -1.53
CA PHE A 175 13.85 12.24 -2.58
C PHE A 175 14.36 12.02 -4.01
N GLY A 176 14.97 10.86 -4.26
CA GLY A 176 15.44 10.48 -5.58
C GLY A 176 16.85 11.00 -5.93
N SER A 177 17.61 11.50 -4.94
CA SER A 177 19.00 11.91 -5.15
C SER A 177 19.95 10.73 -5.33
N THR A 178 19.51 9.51 -5.00
CA THR A 178 20.24 8.26 -5.26
C THR A 178 19.28 7.19 -5.81
N TRP A 179 19.82 6.06 -6.23
CA TRP A 179 19.05 4.96 -6.80
C TRP A 179 18.92 3.82 -5.79
N PHE A 180 17.68 3.40 -5.50
CA PHE A 180 17.40 2.20 -4.72
C PHE A 180 16.91 1.10 -5.67
N ARG A 181 17.84 0.25 -6.14
CA ARG A 181 17.51 -0.87 -7.03
C ARG A 181 17.08 -2.07 -6.20
N GLY A 182 16.06 -2.78 -6.66
CA GLY A 182 15.48 -3.94 -5.97
C GLY A 182 14.14 -3.66 -5.30
N GLY A 183 13.75 -2.38 -5.17
CA GLY A 183 12.42 -1.99 -4.72
C GLY A 183 12.03 -2.53 -3.33
N LEU A 184 10.73 -2.69 -3.11
CA LEU A 184 10.17 -3.21 -1.86
C LEU A 184 10.71 -4.60 -1.51
N ASN A 185 10.89 -5.46 -2.52
CA ASN A 185 11.46 -6.80 -2.34
C ASN A 185 12.82 -6.76 -1.63
N LEU A 186 13.73 -5.90 -2.09
CA LEU A 186 15.04 -5.76 -1.44
C LEU A 186 14.89 -5.18 -0.03
N ALA A 187 14.08 -4.13 0.14
CA ALA A 187 13.89 -3.49 1.43
C ALA A 187 13.35 -4.47 2.49
N ALA A 188 12.34 -5.27 2.15
CA ALA A 188 11.77 -6.30 3.02
C ALA A 188 12.78 -7.43 3.31
N SER A 189 13.50 -7.90 2.29
CA SER A 189 14.50 -8.97 2.44
C SER A 189 15.65 -8.57 3.37
N LEU A 190 16.07 -7.30 3.40
CA LEU A 190 17.05 -6.78 4.36
C LEU A 190 16.58 -6.91 5.81
N LEU A 191 15.25 -7.02 6.03
CA LEU A 191 14.63 -7.18 7.33
C LEU A 191 14.22 -8.63 7.62
N GLY A 192 14.65 -9.60 6.78
CA GLY A 192 14.29 -11.00 6.90
C GLY A 192 12.82 -11.26 6.55
N LYS A 193 12.14 -10.35 5.87
CA LYS A 193 10.74 -10.55 5.44
C LYS A 193 10.71 -11.18 4.05
N PRO A 194 9.59 -11.87 3.68
CA PRO A 194 9.51 -12.62 2.43
C PRO A 194 9.85 -11.80 1.19
N GLY A 195 9.48 -10.51 1.19
CA GLY A 195 9.61 -9.71 -0.01
C GLY A 195 8.65 -10.20 -1.09
N LYS A 196 9.11 -10.14 -2.33
CA LYS A 196 8.28 -10.48 -3.48
C LYS A 196 7.86 -11.95 -3.44
N MET A 197 6.55 -12.19 -3.44
CA MET A 197 5.93 -13.50 -3.51
C MET A 197 5.89 -14.01 -4.97
N ASP A 198 5.11 -15.04 -5.25
CA ASP A 198 5.07 -15.72 -6.56
C ASP A 198 4.44 -14.85 -7.67
N ILE A 199 3.61 -13.88 -7.32
CA ILE A 199 2.98 -12.95 -8.26
C ILE A 199 3.88 -11.72 -8.46
N GLN A 200 3.91 -11.22 -9.67
CA GLN A 200 4.61 -9.99 -10.04
C GLN A 200 3.60 -9.02 -10.68
N GLY A 201 3.84 -7.71 -10.55
CA GLY A 201 2.94 -6.68 -11.07
C GLY A 201 2.63 -6.81 -12.58
N ASP A 202 3.55 -7.38 -13.37
CA ASP A 202 3.34 -7.68 -14.79
C ASP A 202 2.35 -8.83 -15.04
N MET A 203 2.12 -9.70 -14.04
CA MET A 203 1.15 -10.81 -14.10
C MET A 203 -0.27 -10.37 -13.73
N VAL A 204 -0.47 -9.21 -13.13
CA VAL A 204 -1.77 -8.74 -12.60
C VAL A 204 -2.82 -8.66 -13.71
N GLN A 205 -2.45 -8.18 -14.89
CA GLN A 205 -3.35 -8.08 -16.03
C GLN A 205 -3.88 -9.46 -16.44
N ASP A 206 -3.01 -10.46 -16.52
CA ASP A 206 -3.36 -11.82 -16.95
C ASP A 206 -4.20 -12.54 -15.88
N LEU A 207 -3.86 -12.35 -14.59
CA LEU A 207 -4.65 -12.87 -13.47
C LEU A 207 -6.07 -12.27 -13.46
N TYR A 208 -6.18 -10.98 -13.71
CA TYR A 208 -7.48 -10.33 -13.80
C TYR A 208 -8.34 -10.88 -14.94
N GLN A 209 -7.75 -11.06 -16.13
CA GLN A 209 -8.43 -11.67 -17.28
C GLN A 209 -8.85 -13.12 -17.01
N ALA A 210 -8.07 -13.85 -16.21
CA ALA A 210 -8.41 -15.20 -15.75
C ALA A 210 -9.46 -15.23 -14.62
N GLY A 211 -9.99 -14.07 -14.17
CA GLY A 211 -10.96 -13.97 -13.09
C GLY A 211 -10.38 -14.17 -11.68
N LYS A 212 -9.05 -14.12 -11.53
CA LYS A 212 -8.32 -14.42 -10.29
C LYS A 212 -8.10 -13.17 -9.40
N VAL A 213 -9.12 -12.35 -9.25
CA VAL A 213 -9.03 -11.08 -8.50
C VAL A 213 -8.72 -11.31 -7.02
N VAL A 214 -9.17 -12.42 -6.44
CA VAL A 214 -8.84 -12.79 -5.05
C VAL A 214 -7.34 -12.98 -4.88
N GLU A 215 -6.67 -13.70 -5.80
CA GLU A 215 -5.22 -13.91 -5.77
C GLU A 215 -4.45 -12.58 -5.85
N ILE A 216 -4.93 -11.63 -6.67
CA ILE A 216 -4.34 -10.28 -6.78
C ILE A 216 -4.46 -9.53 -5.45
N ASN A 217 -5.62 -9.59 -4.78
CA ASN A 217 -5.82 -8.95 -3.47
C ASN A 217 -4.96 -9.57 -2.37
N GLU A 218 -4.82 -10.89 -2.36
CA GLU A 218 -3.96 -11.58 -1.42
C GLU A 218 -2.48 -11.21 -1.64
N TYR A 219 -2.06 -11.05 -2.89
CA TYR A 219 -0.72 -10.54 -3.21
C TYR A 219 -0.52 -9.12 -2.69
N CYS A 220 -1.43 -8.19 -2.97
CA CYS A 220 -1.39 -6.81 -2.48
C CYS A 220 -1.34 -6.74 -0.93
N ARG A 221 -1.97 -7.69 -0.20
CA ARG A 221 -1.83 -7.80 1.26
C ARG A 221 -0.39 -8.08 1.70
N CYS A 222 0.33 -8.90 0.96
CA CYS A 222 1.74 -9.18 1.26
C CYS A 222 2.62 -7.96 1.05
N ASP A 223 2.40 -7.18 -0.01
CA ASP A 223 3.15 -5.95 -0.26
C ASP A 223 2.85 -4.87 0.80
N VAL A 224 1.62 -4.80 1.30
CA VAL A 224 1.24 -3.96 2.46
C VAL A 224 1.99 -4.39 3.73
N LEU A 225 2.14 -5.68 4.00
CA LEU A 225 2.89 -6.18 5.14
C LEU A 225 4.38 -5.85 5.02
N ASP A 226 4.99 -6.08 3.88
CA ASP A 226 6.38 -5.74 3.62
C ASP A 226 6.63 -4.24 3.79
N THR A 227 5.73 -3.41 3.27
CA THR A 227 5.78 -1.96 3.42
C THR A 227 5.68 -1.55 4.89
N TYR A 228 4.85 -2.23 5.69
CA TYR A 228 4.73 -1.97 7.12
C TYR A 228 6.04 -2.26 7.87
N PHE A 229 6.73 -3.36 7.60
CA PHE A 229 8.00 -3.66 8.25
C PHE A 229 9.10 -2.67 7.85
N VAL A 230 9.12 -2.24 6.60
CA VAL A 230 10.01 -1.16 6.14
C VAL A 230 9.66 0.17 6.85
N PHE A 231 8.39 0.45 7.08
CA PHE A 231 7.93 1.63 7.81
C PHE A 231 8.36 1.61 9.28
N LEU A 232 8.29 0.46 9.95
CA LEU A 232 8.82 0.31 11.32
C LEU A 232 10.33 0.61 11.35
N ARG A 233 11.10 0.01 10.45
CA ARG A 233 12.56 0.24 10.37
C ARG A 233 12.89 1.69 10.04
N TRP A 234 12.10 2.35 9.20
CA TRP A 234 12.22 3.80 8.96
C TRP A 234 12.02 4.62 10.24
N ASN A 235 11.01 4.28 11.05
CA ASN A 235 10.76 4.96 12.32
C ASN A 235 11.88 4.71 13.35
N LEU A 236 12.50 3.53 13.35
CA LEU A 236 13.71 3.25 14.11
C LEU A 236 14.88 4.14 13.64
N LEU A 237 15.13 4.25 12.33
CA LEU A 237 16.16 5.14 11.78
C LEU A 237 15.93 6.61 12.18
N CYS A 238 14.67 7.02 12.26
CA CYS A 238 14.29 8.37 12.70
C CYS A 238 14.37 8.58 14.23
N GLY A 239 14.71 7.55 14.99
CA GLY A 239 14.76 7.61 16.48
C GLY A 239 13.39 7.73 17.14
N LYS A 240 12.29 7.42 16.44
CA LYS A 240 10.93 7.47 17.00
C LYS A 240 10.60 6.25 17.84
N ILE A 241 11.21 5.12 17.55
CA ILE A 241 11.12 3.88 18.33
C ILE A 241 12.51 3.29 18.55
N SER A 242 12.65 2.49 19.62
CA SER A 242 13.85 1.69 19.85
C SER A 242 13.82 0.39 19.05
N LEU A 243 14.98 -0.30 19.01
CA LEU A 243 15.06 -1.61 18.38
C LEU A 243 14.15 -2.64 19.08
N ASP A 244 14.08 -2.60 20.41
CA ASP A 244 13.21 -3.52 21.18
C ASP A 244 11.73 -3.26 20.88
N GLN A 245 11.33 -2.01 20.75
CA GLN A 245 9.96 -1.63 20.35
C GLN A 245 9.64 -2.10 18.92
N GLU A 246 10.57 -1.95 17.98
CA GLU A 246 10.40 -2.49 16.63
C GLU A 246 10.16 -4.01 16.66
N GLN A 247 10.98 -4.75 17.42
CA GLN A 247 10.85 -6.21 17.49
C GLN A 247 9.55 -6.64 18.20
N GLU A 248 9.09 -5.89 19.21
CA GLU A 248 7.77 -6.12 19.82
C GLU A 248 6.64 -5.96 18.79
N LEU A 249 6.68 -4.88 18.00
CA LEU A 249 5.68 -4.62 16.96
C LEU A 249 5.70 -5.70 15.85
N VAL A 250 6.89 -6.16 15.46
CA VAL A 250 7.06 -7.28 14.51
C VAL A 250 6.45 -8.57 15.07
N GLY A 251 6.70 -8.90 16.34
CA GLY A 251 6.12 -10.05 17.00
C GLY A 251 4.59 -9.99 17.12
N HIS A 252 4.06 -8.79 17.38
CA HIS A 252 2.61 -8.56 17.43
C HIS A 252 1.94 -8.86 16.07
N VAL A 253 2.53 -8.40 14.97
CA VAL A 253 2.01 -8.70 13.62
C VAL A 253 2.11 -10.18 13.31
N LYS A 254 3.21 -10.85 13.67
CA LYS A 254 3.35 -12.30 13.46
C LYS A 254 2.20 -13.07 14.13
N THR A 255 1.89 -12.73 15.37
CA THR A 255 0.76 -13.32 16.11
C THR A 255 -0.59 -13.06 15.44
N MET A 256 -0.81 -11.83 14.94
CA MET A 256 -2.02 -11.48 14.18
C MET A 256 -2.15 -12.33 12.91
N LEU A 257 -1.07 -12.47 12.15
CA LEU A 257 -1.06 -13.29 10.93
C LEU A 257 -1.33 -14.77 11.24
N GLU A 258 -0.75 -15.33 12.30
CA GLU A 258 -1.00 -16.70 12.75
C GLU A 258 -2.49 -16.92 13.08
N GLN A 259 -3.14 -15.95 13.71
CA GLN A 259 -4.57 -16.01 14.04
C GLN A 259 -5.46 -15.92 12.80
N GLU A 260 -5.08 -15.15 11.79
CA GLU A 260 -5.88 -14.89 10.59
C GLU A 260 -5.49 -15.76 9.37
N ALA A 261 -4.45 -16.61 9.48
CA ALA A 261 -3.98 -17.46 8.39
C ALA A 261 -5.04 -18.47 7.87
N HIS A 262 -6.07 -18.75 8.66
CA HIS A 262 -7.19 -19.60 8.25
C HIS A 262 -8.22 -18.86 7.37
N ILE A 263 -8.22 -17.51 7.39
CA ILE A 263 -9.10 -16.66 6.60
C ILE A 263 -8.40 -16.20 5.31
N HIS A 264 -7.12 -15.86 5.41
CA HIS A 264 -6.31 -15.32 4.31
C HIS A 264 -5.18 -16.27 3.93
N SER A 265 -5.28 -16.87 2.74
CA SER A 265 -4.24 -17.80 2.23
C SER A 265 -2.87 -17.12 2.09
N ALA A 266 -2.85 -15.83 1.78
CA ALA A 266 -1.64 -15.03 1.72
C ALA A 266 -0.87 -15.02 3.05
N TYR A 267 -1.56 -14.92 4.18
CA TYR A 267 -0.91 -14.87 5.49
C TYR A 267 -0.20 -16.19 5.83
N LYS A 268 -0.81 -17.32 5.44
CA LYS A 268 -0.14 -18.62 5.58
C LYS A 268 1.13 -18.67 4.74
N SER A 269 1.04 -18.33 3.45
CA SER A 269 2.18 -18.32 2.54
C SER A 269 3.27 -17.33 2.99
N TYR A 270 2.86 -16.20 3.58
CA TYR A 270 3.76 -15.20 4.13
C TYR A 270 4.51 -15.74 5.36
N LEU A 271 3.81 -16.41 6.28
CA LEU A 271 4.39 -17.05 7.47
C LEU A 271 5.32 -18.21 7.11
N ASP A 272 4.97 -19.02 6.11
CA ASP A 272 5.82 -20.12 5.62
C ASP A 272 7.19 -19.63 5.09
N ARG A 273 7.25 -18.37 4.65
CA ARG A 273 8.48 -17.71 4.15
C ARG A 273 9.04 -16.68 5.12
N TRP A 274 8.44 -16.57 6.32
CA TRP A 274 8.89 -15.62 7.33
C TRP A 274 10.32 -15.89 7.75
N GLY A 275 11.18 -14.89 7.62
CA GLY A 275 12.51 -14.90 8.18
C GLY A 275 12.63 -13.92 9.34
N ASP A 276 13.50 -14.22 10.28
CA ASP A 276 13.85 -13.32 11.36
C ASP A 276 15.04 -12.46 10.94
N TRP A 277 14.98 -11.19 11.32
CA TRP A 277 16.12 -10.31 11.15
C TRP A 277 17.22 -10.69 12.16
N ASN A 278 18.42 -10.98 11.67
CA ASN A 278 19.53 -11.31 12.54
C ASN A 278 20.05 -10.02 13.23
N ASN A 279 19.84 -9.93 14.55
CA ASN A 279 20.26 -8.77 15.33
C ASN A 279 21.79 -8.80 15.55
N PRO A 280 22.59 -7.94 14.88
CA PRO A 280 24.03 -7.94 15.02
C PRO A 280 24.52 -7.41 16.39
N TRP A 281 23.60 -6.85 17.17
CA TRP A 281 23.88 -6.27 18.49
C TRP A 281 23.58 -7.23 19.65
N GLN A 282 22.98 -8.40 19.37
CA GLN A 282 22.88 -9.46 20.39
C GLN A 282 24.28 -9.97 20.69
N LYS A 283 24.72 -9.78 21.93
CA LYS A 283 25.97 -10.39 22.39
C LYS A 283 25.78 -11.91 22.32
N ASP A 284 26.63 -12.58 21.54
CA ASP A 284 26.76 -14.03 21.62
C ASP A 284 26.95 -14.40 23.08
N HIS A 285 25.98 -15.09 23.68
CA HIS A 285 26.19 -15.83 24.90
C HIS A 285 27.02 -17.06 24.53
N THR A 286 28.29 -16.86 24.18
CA THR A 286 29.30 -17.92 24.24
C THR A 286 29.43 -18.26 25.73
N PRO A 287 29.10 -19.49 26.16
CA PRO A 287 29.42 -19.91 27.51
C PRO A 287 30.92 -19.80 27.68
N SER A 288 31.37 -19.11 28.75
CA SER A 288 32.78 -19.05 29.11
C SER A 288 33.29 -20.48 29.23
N PRO A 289 34.43 -20.84 28.60
CA PRO A 289 35.01 -22.14 28.77
C PRO A 289 35.35 -22.31 30.26
N SER A 290 34.75 -23.36 30.85
CA SER A 290 35.02 -23.83 32.22
C SER A 290 36.42 -24.37 32.39
#